data_6818825e32c727c434c0064600a6005b
#
_entry.id   6818825e32c727c434c0064600a6005b
#
_cell.length_a   1.000
_cell.length_b   1.000
_cell.length_c   1.000
_cell.angle_alpha   90.00
_cell.angle_beta   90.00
_cell.angle_gamma   90.00
#
_symmetry.space_group_name_H-M   'P 1'
#
loop_
_entity.id
_entity.type
_entity.pdbx_description
1 polymer ?
#
loop_
_entity_poly.entity_id
_entity_poly.type
_entity_poly.pdbx_seq_one_letter_code
_entity_poly.pdbx_strand_id
1 'polypeptide(L)'
;MTSQLAAHGDGDLALLHERVARARRSVVAIRAGALVTTGWVALGNGVVVTSRRGLGYPTEVALTFEDGRSMAGRVVAADVGRDVALVAPAEAPGVAALAVRAPAEPRLGERAAVLSCLPGQSLRLAVARVSHVARKVDGQLPAFELDVTAPLGAPVLDPEGRAIGVVAALPGTLGELPGHSAVLPAGAFQPLLALVDRPLGELRDRAPVYRCPACEEPFDIESDRCLGCGRLLPHAFAPSPARAGVERMIRQGLSSLGIVANRARVGPRAWRIAQRPFPAAETATQVDIEIDEAGRLLSLRAPVVGVPAANHEPFYRFLLTMNDQTTGEFRVSITGDEVAVSCVATLEGLADHEAALLIDGLVQIADEYRRTLAETFEAAPRFESAGR
;
A
#
# COMPACT_ATOMS: atom_id res chain seq x y z
N MET A 1 34.58 40.32 0.83
CA MET A 1 33.43 39.80 0.05
C MET A 1 32.99 38.36 0.40
N THR A 2 33.57 37.74 1.41
CA THR A 2 33.29 36.35 1.80
C THR A 2 32.23 36.20 2.92
N SER A 3 31.85 37.27 3.59
CA SER A 3 30.93 37.20 4.76
C SER A 3 29.43 37.31 4.41
N GLN A 4 29.06 37.79 3.21
CA GLN A 4 27.67 37.92 2.80
C GLN A 4 27.07 36.63 2.15
N LEU A 5 27.90 35.72 1.66
CA LEU A 5 27.41 34.47 1.09
C LEU A 5 27.03 33.40 2.14
N ALA A 6 27.61 33.46 3.33
CA ALA A 6 27.27 32.54 4.43
C ALA A 6 25.94 32.89 5.11
N ALA A 7 25.60 34.20 5.22
CA ALA A 7 24.38 34.65 5.89
C ALA A 7 23.07 34.37 5.12
N HIS A 8 23.14 34.19 3.79
CA HIS A 8 21.97 33.82 2.98
C HIS A 8 21.64 32.33 3.05
N GLY A 9 22.60 31.47 3.42
CA GLY A 9 22.38 30.03 3.54
C GLY A 9 21.62 29.63 4.80
N ASP A 10 21.87 30.28 5.94
CA ASP A 10 21.29 29.90 7.22
C ASP A 10 19.85 30.38 7.37
N GLY A 11 19.50 31.53 6.84
CA GLY A 11 18.12 32.03 6.82
C GLY A 11 17.17 31.21 5.99
N ASP A 12 17.62 30.74 4.84
CA ASP A 12 16.85 29.85 3.94
C ASP A 12 16.61 28.47 4.54
N LEU A 13 17.57 27.92 5.27
CA LEU A 13 17.45 26.65 5.98
C LEU A 13 16.47 26.73 7.15
N ALA A 14 16.48 27.83 7.91
CA ALA A 14 15.55 28.03 9.02
C ALA A 14 14.10 28.16 8.55
N LEU A 15 13.87 28.90 7.46
CA LEU A 15 12.55 29.03 6.83
C LEU A 15 12.06 27.71 6.24
N LEU A 16 12.95 26.94 5.64
CA LEU A 16 12.62 25.60 5.13
C LEU A 16 12.21 24.67 6.29
N HIS A 17 12.93 24.70 7.40
CA HIS A 17 12.60 23.91 8.59
C HIS A 17 11.22 24.26 9.16
N GLU A 18 10.84 25.52 9.25
CA GLU A 18 9.52 25.94 9.76
C GLU A 18 8.39 25.48 8.81
N ARG A 19 8.57 25.62 7.51
CA ARG A 19 7.58 25.22 6.49
C ARG A 19 7.42 23.70 6.44
N VAL A 20 8.54 23.00 6.51
CA VAL A 20 8.58 21.52 6.60
C VAL A 20 7.93 21.06 7.90
N ALA A 21 8.12 21.75 9.03
CA ALA A 21 7.47 21.43 10.30
C ALA A 21 5.95 21.50 10.24
N ARG A 22 5.37 22.38 9.41
CA ARG A 22 3.92 22.38 9.15
C ARG A 22 3.49 21.23 8.24
N ALA A 23 4.25 20.97 7.19
CA ALA A 23 3.96 19.92 6.21
C ALA A 23 4.00 18.51 6.82
N ARG A 24 4.87 18.28 7.82
CA ARG A 24 5.08 16.97 8.43
C ARG A 24 3.82 16.34 9.00
N ARG A 25 2.91 17.15 9.58
CA ARG A 25 1.64 16.65 10.16
C ARG A 25 0.69 16.07 9.11
N SER A 26 0.85 16.47 7.86
CA SER A 26 0.04 16.01 6.74
C SER A 26 0.62 14.75 6.06
N VAL A 27 1.82 14.31 6.47
CA VAL A 27 2.45 13.10 5.93
C VAL A 27 2.05 11.90 6.77
N VAL A 28 1.71 10.81 6.10
CA VAL A 28 1.21 9.59 6.74
C VAL A 28 2.02 8.37 6.29
N ALA A 29 2.22 7.43 7.20
CA ALA A 29 2.68 6.10 6.88
C ALA A 29 1.47 5.24 6.49
N ILE A 30 1.59 4.50 5.40
CA ILE A 30 0.51 3.63 4.90
C ILE A 30 0.99 2.18 4.94
N ARG A 31 0.18 1.33 5.53
CA ARG A 31 0.38 -0.12 5.50
C ARG A 31 -0.75 -0.79 4.73
N ALA A 32 -0.38 -1.58 3.74
CA ALA A 32 -1.27 -2.38 2.91
C ALA A 32 -0.79 -3.84 2.96
N GLY A 33 -1.14 -4.54 4.04
CA GLY A 33 -0.58 -5.85 4.35
C GLY A 33 0.92 -5.80 4.64
N ALA A 34 1.70 -6.54 3.86
CA ALA A 34 3.15 -6.52 3.94
C ALA A 34 3.78 -5.27 3.28
N LEU A 35 3.05 -4.59 2.41
CA LEU A 35 3.54 -3.39 1.74
C LEU A 35 3.45 -2.18 2.68
N VAL A 36 4.49 -1.38 2.65
CA VAL A 36 4.54 -0.10 3.38
C VAL A 36 4.97 1.01 2.43
N THR A 37 4.30 2.14 2.54
CA THR A 37 4.58 3.30 1.69
C THR A 37 4.29 4.59 2.45
N THR A 38 4.66 5.71 1.88
CA THR A 38 4.32 7.04 2.39
C THR A 38 3.13 7.60 1.62
N GLY A 39 2.33 8.42 2.28
CA GLY A 39 1.30 9.25 1.65
C GLY A 39 1.23 10.60 2.33
N TRP A 40 0.34 11.46 1.83
CA TRP A 40 0.13 12.79 2.39
C TRP A 40 -1.29 13.30 2.11
N VAL A 41 -1.84 14.05 3.05
CA VAL A 41 -3.18 14.64 2.95
C VAL A 41 -3.17 15.75 1.90
N ALA A 42 -3.95 15.58 0.84
CA ALA A 42 -3.98 16.48 -0.31
C ALA A 42 -5.24 17.33 -0.41
N LEU A 43 -6.34 16.93 0.22
CA LEU A 43 -7.62 17.62 0.19
C LEU A 43 -8.13 17.94 1.59
N GLY A 44 -8.98 18.96 1.70
CA GLY A 44 -9.58 19.39 2.96
C GLY A 44 -10.48 18.34 3.61
N ASN A 45 -10.99 17.37 2.86
CA ASN A 45 -11.74 16.22 3.36
C ASN A 45 -10.82 15.11 3.95
N GLY A 46 -9.50 15.29 3.91
CA GLY A 46 -8.53 14.34 4.46
C GLY A 46 -8.04 13.27 3.49
N VAL A 47 -8.46 13.29 2.22
CA VAL A 47 -7.98 12.34 1.22
C VAL A 47 -6.47 12.40 1.06
N VAL A 48 -5.85 11.22 1.08
CA VAL A 48 -4.39 11.00 1.03
C VAL A 48 -3.97 10.60 -0.38
N VAL A 49 -2.92 11.24 -0.88
CA VAL A 49 -2.22 10.85 -2.12
C VAL A 49 -1.07 9.92 -1.80
N THR A 50 -0.86 8.89 -2.60
CA THR A 50 0.26 7.97 -2.49
C THR A 50 0.59 7.32 -3.84
N SER A 51 1.67 6.53 -3.92
CA SER A 51 1.98 5.68 -5.09
C SER A 51 1.07 4.44 -5.11
N ARG A 52 0.45 4.16 -6.24
CA ARG A 52 -0.32 2.95 -6.44
C ARG A 52 0.57 1.69 -6.34
N ARG A 53 1.79 1.74 -6.88
CA ARG A 53 2.73 0.61 -6.84
C ARG A 53 3.21 0.33 -5.42
N GLY A 54 3.45 1.40 -4.63
CA GLY A 54 3.78 1.27 -3.22
C GLY A 54 2.63 0.70 -2.39
N LEU A 55 1.40 0.88 -2.85
CA LEU A 55 0.19 0.42 -2.19
C LEU A 55 -0.26 -1.00 -2.64
N GLY A 56 0.02 -1.37 -3.90
CA GLY A 56 -0.57 -2.56 -4.52
C GLY A 56 -2.02 -2.34 -4.97
N TYR A 57 -2.88 -3.34 -4.81
CA TYR A 57 -4.30 -3.30 -5.16
C TYR A 57 -5.25 -3.55 -3.96
N PRO A 58 -4.95 -3.09 -2.74
CA PRO A 58 -5.86 -3.27 -1.62
C PRO A 58 -7.08 -2.38 -1.79
N THR A 59 -8.20 -2.81 -1.21
CA THR A 59 -9.35 -1.93 -1.00
C THR A 59 -9.23 -1.13 0.28
N GLU A 60 -8.56 -1.68 1.29
CA GLU A 60 -8.39 -1.08 2.62
C GLU A 60 -6.91 -1.09 3.03
N VAL A 61 -6.53 -0.09 3.80
CA VAL A 61 -5.17 0.14 4.29
C VAL A 61 -5.23 0.71 5.70
N ALA A 62 -4.11 0.64 6.42
CA ALA A 62 -3.94 1.37 7.67
C ALA A 62 -3.15 2.66 7.42
N LEU A 63 -3.66 3.77 7.91
CA LEU A 63 -3.03 5.09 7.88
C LEU A 63 -2.50 5.40 9.29
N THR A 64 -1.22 5.70 9.42
CA THR A 64 -0.62 6.12 10.69
C THR A 64 -0.03 7.53 10.54
N PHE A 65 -0.52 8.46 11.34
CA PHE A 65 -0.08 9.86 11.35
C PHE A 65 1.13 10.05 12.27
N GLU A 66 1.80 11.20 12.16
CA GLU A 66 2.98 11.53 12.93
C GLU A 66 2.75 11.48 14.45
N ASP A 67 1.55 11.85 14.92
CA ASP A 67 1.16 11.83 16.32
C ASP A 67 0.87 10.42 16.88
N GLY A 68 1.08 9.38 16.07
CA GLY A 68 0.85 7.99 16.41
C GLY A 68 -0.60 7.52 16.25
N ARG A 69 -1.56 8.40 15.92
CA ARG A 69 -2.92 7.99 15.61
C ARG A 69 -2.95 7.13 14.37
N SER A 70 -3.65 6.02 14.45
CA SER A 70 -3.89 5.12 13.32
C SER A 70 -5.37 5.01 13.04
N MET A 71 -5.72 4.94 11.76
CA MET A 71 -7.10 4.74 11.31
C MET A 71 -7.12 3.93 10.02
N ALA A 72 -8.25 3.31 9.74
CA ALA A 72 -8.48 2.66 8.47
C ALA A 72 -8.59 3.71 7.36
N GLY A 73 -8.14 3.33 6.17
CA GLY A 73 -8.31 4.09 4.94
C GLY A 73 -8.81 3.18 3.84
N ARG A 74 -9.59 3.72 2.92
CA ARG A 74 -10.10 3.00 1.75
C ARG A 74 -9.56 3.63 0.47
N VAL A 75 -9.05 2.81 -0.43
CA VAL A 75 -8.68 3.26 -1.78
C VAL A 75 -9.96 3.67 -2.52
N VAL A 76 -10.01 4.91 -3.00
CA VAL A 76 -11.18 5.47 -3.67
C VAL A 76 -10.95 5.78 -5.15
N ALA A 77 -9.69 6.00 -5.53
CA ALA A 77 -9.32 6.18 -6.93
C ALA A 77 -7.86 5.81 -7.16
N ALA A 78 -7.52 5.37 -8.37
CA ALA A 78 -6.14 5.17 -8.79
C ALA A 78 -5.97 5.39 -10.29
N ASP A 79 -4.82 5.95 -10.67
CA ASP A 79 -4.35 6.00 -12.04
C ASP A 79 -3.12 5.09 -12.17
N VAL A 80 -3.33 3.98 -12.84
CA VAL A 80 -2.30 2.93 -12.93
C VAL A 80 -1.16 3.35 -13.84
N GLY A 81 -1.45 4.12 -14.87
CA GLY A 81 -0.44 4.63 -15.81
C GLY A 81 0.47 5.67 -15.19
N ARG A 82 -0.06 6.46 -14.25
CA ARG A 82 0.68 7.52 -13.55
C ARG A 82 1.22 7.11 -12.17
N ASP A 83 0.99 5.86 -11.78
CA ASP A 83 1.40 5.34 -10.48
C ASP A 83 0.91 6.17 -9.29
N VAL A 84 -0.32 6.62 -9.31
CA VAL A 84 -0.93 7.37 -8.21
C VAL A 84 -2.20 6.70 -7.72
N ALA A 85 -2.40 6.72 -6.39
CA ALA A 85 -3.61 6.26 -5.73
C ALA A 85 -4.09 7.28 -4.70
N LEU A 86 -5.41 7.32 -4.50
CA LEU A 86 -6.07 8.17 -3.53
C LEU A 86 -6.78 7.31 -2.48
N VAL A 87 -6.55 7.64 -1.22
CA VAL A 87 -7.08 6.92 -0.07
C VAL A 87 -7.95 7.87 0.76
N ALA A 88 -9.22 7.53 0.93
CA ALA A 88 -10.11 8.22 1.86
C ALA A 88 -9.92 7.63 3.27
N PRO A 89 -9.63 8.42 4.29
CA PRO A 89 -9.58 7.96 5.67
C PRO A 89 -10.99 7.60 6.19
N ALA A 90 -11.05 6.74 7.19
CA ALA A 90 -12.31 6.35 7.81
C ALA A 90 -13.03 7.53 8.47
N GLU A 91 -12.29 8.52 8.93
CA GLU A 91 -12.80 9.77 9.50
C GLU A 91 -11.88 10.94 9.14
N ALA A 92 -12.34 12.16 9.32
CA ALA A 92 -11.52 13.34 9.07
C ALA A 92 -10.29 13.34 10.00
N PRO A 93 -9.06 13.34 9.46
CA PRO A 93 -7.86 13.19 10.29
C PRO A 93 -7.54 14.42 11.16
N GLY A 94 -8.24 15.53 10.96
CA GLY A 94 -8.00 16.77 11.71
C GLY A 94 -6.65 17.42 11.43
N VAL A 95 -6.01 17.07 10.32
CA VAL A 95 -4.77 17.70 9.84
C VAL A 95 -5.01 18.49 8.57
N ALA A 96 -4.25 19.55 8.38
CA ALA A 96 -4.38 20.39 7.19
C ALA A 96 -3.88 19.65 5.94
N ALA A 97 -4.54 19.86 4.80
CA ALA A 97 -4.01 19.41 3.51
C ALA A 97 -2.73 20.18 3.15
N LEU A 98 -1.79 19.51 2.49
CA LEU A 98 -0.65 20.18 1.87
C LEU A 98 -1.15 21.07 0.71
N ALA A 99 -0.75 22.31 0.72
CA ALA A 99 -1.00 23.17 -0.42
C ALA A 99 -0.28 22.61 -1.64
N VAL A 100 -0.99 22.48 -2.75
CA VAL A 100 -0.42 22.04 -4.02
C VAL A 100 0.01 23.29 -4.81
N ARG A 101 1.24 23.30 -5.33
CA ARG A 101 1.69 24.38 -6.22
C ARG A 101 0.88 24.31 -7.52
N ALA A 102 0.26 25.43 -7.90
CA ALA A 102 -0.38 25.58 -9.21
C ALA A 102 0.61 25.22 -10.33
N PRO A 103 0.17 24.82 -11.55
CA PRO A 103 0.92 24.01 -12.52
C PRO A 103 2.15 24.70 -13.12
N ALA A 104 3.09 25.16 -12.28
CA ALA A 104 4.41 25.53 -12.73
C ALA A 104 5.28 24.28 -12.76
N GLU A 105 5.81 23.94 -13.92
CA GLU A 105 6.78 22.85 -14.06
C GLU A 105 8.01 23.15 -13.19
N PRO A 106 8.53 22.13 -12.45
CA PRO A 106 9.76 22.30 -11.69
C PRO A 106 10.93 22.61 -12.66
N ARG A 107 11.89 23.41 -12.18
CA ARG A 107 13.05 23.80 -12.97
C ARG A 107 14.25 22.94 -12.62
N LEU A 108 15.09 22.65 -13.61
CA LEU A 108 16.36 21.99 -13.38
C LEU A 108 17.20 22.75 -12.34
N GLY A 109 17.74 22.05 -11.36
CA GLY A 109 18.48 22.63 -10.22
C GLY A 109 17.61 23.22 -9.12
N GLU A 110 16.29 23.27 -9.28
CA GLU A 110 15.36 23.74 -8.25
C GLU A 110 15.52 22.89 -6.97
N ARG A 111 15.57 23.57 -5.81
CA ARG A 111 15.62 22.90 -4.51
C ARG A 111 14.26 22.31 -4.17
N ALA A 112 14.27 21.12 -3.62
CA ALA A 112 13.09 20.42 -3.15
C ALA A 112 13.35 19.76 -1.79
N ALA A 113 12.28 19.52 -1.03
CA ALA A 113 12.30 18.72 0.17
C ALA A 113 11.40 17.51 -0.01
N VAL A 114 11.87 16.32 0.39
CA VAL A 114 11.06 15.10 0.39
C VAL A 114 10.80 14.71 1.83
N LEU A 115 9.53 14.57 2.18
CA LEU A 115 9.12 14.06 3.48
C LEU A 115 8.68 12.61 3.36
N SER A 116 9.17 11.74 4.21
CA SER A 116 8.77 10.35 4.24
C SER A 116 8.51 9.86 5.65
N CYS A 117 7.49 9.03 5.77
CA CYS A 117 7.13 8.35 6.99
C CYS A 117 6.81 6.90 6.66
N LEU A 118 7.47 5.97 7.33
CA LEU A 118 7.18 4.55 7.22
C LEU A 118 6.70 4.04 8.58
N PRO A 119 5.82 3.02 8.63
CA PRO A 119 5.30 2.50 9.89
C PRO A 119 6.44 2.13 10.86
N GLY A 120 6.34 2.62 12.09
CA GLY A 120 7.35 2.38 13.14
C GLY A 120 8.64 3.19 12.98
N GLN A 121 8.73 4.11 12.02
CA GLN A 121 9.90 4.98 11.84
C GLN A 121 9.54 6.44 12.07
N SER A 122 10.52 7.21 12.56
CA SER A 122 10.40 8.66 12.62
C SER A 122 10.31 9.26 11.23
N LEU A 123 9.60 10.37 11.10
CA LEU A 123 9.54 11.12 9.87
C LEU A 123 10.95 11.53 9.42
N ARG A 124 11.25 11.32 8.16
CA ARG A 124 12.52 11.68 7.52
C ARG A 124 12.33 12.86 6.58
N LEU A 125 13.28 13.77 6.59
CA LEU A 125 13.43 14.85 5.63
C LEU A 125 14.67 14.59 4.80
N ALA A 126 14.52 14.59 3.48
CA ALA A 126 15.62 14.65 2.54
C ALA A 126 15.57 15.97 1.76
N VAL A 127 16.68 16.67 1.69
CA VAL A 127 16.84 17.84 0.82
C VAL A 127 17.40 17.34 -0.52
N ALA A 128 16.77 17.74 -1.60
CA ALA A 128 17.07 17.30 -2.96
C ALA A 128 17.11 18.47 -3.94
N ARG A 129 17.59 18.18 -5.14
CA ARG A 129 17.47 19.07 -6.30
C ARG A 129 16.81 18.33 -7.45
N VAL A 130 16.10 19.09 -8.26
CA VAL A 130 15.59 18.59 -9.54
C VAL A 130 16.79 18.34 -10.47
N SER A 131 17.09 17.06 -10.71
CA SER A 131 18.24 16.61 -11.53
C SER A 131 17.86 16.44 -13.00
N HIS A 132 16.60 16.21 -13.30
CA HIS A 132 16.08 16.05 -14.65
C HIS A 132 14.63 16.49 -14.76
N VAL A 133 14.22 17.02 -15.88
CA VAL A 133 12.83 17.37 -16.21
C VAL A 133 12.50 16.73 -17.55
N ALA A 134 11.75 15.64 -17.52
CA ALA A 134 11.22 15.00 -18.72
C ALA A 134 10.06 15.83 -19.25
N ARG A 135 10.25 16.46 -20.43
CA ARG A 135 9.15 17.11 -21.15
C ARG A 135 8.27 16.04 -21.80
N LYS A 136 6.97 16.29 -21.83
CA LYS A 136 6.02 15.45 -22.55
C LYS A 136 6.40 15.44 -24.04
N VAL A 137 7.07 14.38 -24.48
CA VAL A 137 7.36 14.11 -25.90
C VAL A 137 6.60 12.83 -26.23
N ASP A 138 5.74 12.86 -27.23
CA ASP A 138 5.05 11.71 -27.84
C ASP A 138 4.56 10.62 -26.88
N GLY A 139 3.60 10.97 -26.03
CA GLY A 139 2.93 10.00 -25.16
C GLY A 139 3.65 9.64 -23.86
N GLN A 140 4.82 10.21 -23.59
CA GLN A 140 5.48 10.05 -22.30
C GLN A 140 4.76 10.86 -21.21
N LEU A 141 4.71 10.32 -20.01
CA LEU A 141 4.17 11.02 -18.85
C LEU A 141 5.07 12.21 -18.47
N PRO A 142 4.50 13.35 -18.08
CA PRO A 142 5.30 14.40 -17.48
C PRO A 142 5.92 13.85 -16.20
N ALA A 143 7.23 13.94 -16.08
CA ALA A 143 7.98 13.51 -14.92
C ALA A 143 9.15 14.44 -14.68
N PHE A 144 9.61 14.54 -13.45
CA PHE A 144 10.91 15.08 -13.11
C PHE A 144 11.62 14.13 -12.15
N GLU A 145 12.92 14.30 -12.00
CA GLU A 145 13.73 13.42 -11.16
C GLU A 145 14.48 14.24 -10.12
N LEU A 146 14.73 13.62 -8.99
CA LEU A 146 15.51 14.16 -7.89
C LEU A 146 16.82 13.40 -7.73
N ASP A 147 17.84 14.08 -7.23
CA ASP A 147 19.16 13.55 -6.90
C ASP A 147 19.19 12.86 -5.51
N VAL A 148 18.12 12.19 -5.14
CA VAL A 148 17.97 11.49 -3.86
C VAL A 148 17.06 10.27 -4.02
N THR A 149 17.33 9.20 -3.26
CA THR A 149 16.42 8.07 -3.13
C THR A 149 15.38 8.37 -2.05
N ALA A 150 14.10 8.26 -2.42
CA ALA A 150 12.98 8.49 -1.54
C ALA A 150 11.91 7.39 -1.68
N PRO A 151 11.16 7.08 -0.59
CA PRO A 151 10.08 6.10 -0.65
C PRO A 151 8.97 6.52 -1.61
N LEU A 152 8.37 5.53 -2.28
CA LEU A 152 7.18 5.74 -3.11
C LEU A 152 6.06 6.41 -2.30
N GLY A 153 5.31 7.29 -2.95
CA GLY A 153 4.19 8.01 -2.34
C GLY A 153 4.59 9.24 -1.51
N ALA A 154 5.88 9.45 -1.27
CA ALA A 154 6.37 10.61 -0.52
C ALA A 154 6.04 11.93 -1.26
N PRO A 155 5.57 12.99 -0.55
CA PRO A 155 5.40 14.30 -1.13
C PRO A 155 6.75 14.96 -1.42
N VAL A 156 6.82 15.62 -2.56
CA VAL A 156 7.94 16.49 -2.91
C VAL A 156 7.48 17.93 -2.78
N LEU A 157 8.17 18.70 -1.96
CA LEU A 157 7.82 20.07 -1.59
C LEU A 157 8.79 21.08 -2.22
N ASP A 158 8.25 22.22 -2.62
CA ASP A 158 9.08 23.38 -2.99
C ASP A 158 9.61 24.09 -1.71
N PRO A 159 10.49 25.10 -1.86
CA PRO A 159 11.00 25.88 -0.72
C PRO A 159 9.90 26.59 0.09
N GLU A 160 8.72 26.81 -0.49
CA GLU A 160 7.56 27.39 0.18
C GLU A 160 6.74 26.35 0.95
N GLY A 161 7.11 25.07 0.90
CA GLY A 161 6.43 23.95 1.58
C GLY A 161 5.16 23.47 0.87
N ARG A 162 4.97 23.82 -0.41
CA ARG A 162 3.86 23.35 -1.23
C ARG A 162 4.25 22.09 -1.97
N ALA A 163 3.33 21.16 -2.10
CA ALA A 163 3.55 19.93 -2.86
C ALA A 163 3.67 20.23 -4.37
N ILE A 164 4.81 19.84 -4.97
CA ILE A 164 5.07 19.95 -6.42
C ILE A 164 4.87 18.62 -7.12
N GLY A 165 4.81 17.52 -6.37
CA GLY A 165 4.59 16.18 -6.92
C GLY A 165 4.62 15.09 -5.86
N VAL A 166 4.55 13.86 -6.32
CA VAL A 166 4.61 12.63 -5.53
C VAL A 166 5.67 11.70 -6.10
N VAL A 167 6.49 11.10 -5.25
CA VAL A 167 7.46 10.07 -5.66
C VAL A 167 6.71 8.87 -6.19
N ALA A 168 6.99 8.48 -7.44
CA ALA A 168 6.25 7.47 -8.18
C ALA A 168 7.19 6.56 -8.98
N ALA A 169 6.78 5.33 -9.22
CA ALA A 169 7.50 4.39 -10.08
C ALA A 169 7.08 4.59 -11.54
N LEU A 170 7.78 5.47 -12.22
CA LEU A 170 7.49 5.84 -13.61
C LEU A 170 8.44 5.10 -14.56
N PRO A 171 7.93 4.33 -15.53
CA PRO A 171 8.76 3.62 -16.49
C PRO A 171 9.63 4.56 -17.34
N GLY A 172 10.86 4.14 -17.59
CA GLY A 172 11.79 4.89 -18.45
C GLY A 172 12.43 6.11 -17.78
N THR A 173 12.33 6.23 -16.44
CA THR A 173 13.01 7.27 -15.65
C THR A 173 14.24 6.69 -14.95
N LEU A 174 15.17 7.55 -14.53
CA LEU A 174 16.32 7.17 -13.70
C LEU A 174 15.93 6.84 -12.25
N GLY A 175 14.66 7.03 -11.86
CA GLY A 175 14.17 6.73 -10.51
C GLY A 175 14.31 5.27 -10.07
N GLU A 176 14.66 4.37 -11.00
CA GLU A 176 15.03 2.98 -10.71
C GLU A 176 16.50 2.82 -10.29
N LEU A 177 17.32 3.87 -10.45
CA LEU A 177 18.74 3.85 -10.08
C LEU A 177 18.93 4.34 -8.64
N PRO A 178 19.89 3.77 -7.90
CA PRO A 178 20.27 4.28 -6.58
C PRO A 178 20.67 5.76 -6.64
N GLY A 179 20.21 6.55 -5.68
CA GLY A 179 20.51 7.98 -5.62
C GLY A 179 19.54 8.85 -6.41
N HIS A 180 18.54 8.28 -7.05
CA HIS A 180 17.52 9.00 -7.83
C HIS A 180 16.09 8.64 -7.40
N SER A 181 15.15 9.54 -7.66
CA SER A 181 13.72 9.27 -7.52
C SER A 181 12.95 9.96 -8.63
N ALA A 182 12.07 9.21 -9.29
CA ALA A 182 11.12 9.80 -10.23
C ALA A 182 9.93 10.40 -9.49
N VAL A 183 9.45 11.52 -9.98
CA VAL A 183 8.34 12.27 -9.38
C VAL A 183 7.27 12.56 -10.42
N LEU A 184 6.03 12.20 -10.10
CA LEU A 184 4.87 12.63 -10.87
C LEU A 184 4.51 14.07 -10.44
N PRO A 185 4.51 15.05 -11.35
CA PRO A 185 4.11 16.42 -11.04
C PRO A 185 2.67 16.51 -10.54
N ALA A 186 2.42 17.41 -9.61
CA ALA A 186 1.10 17.58 -8.99
C ALA A 186 -0.02 17.87 -10.02
N GLY A 187 0.26 18.63 -11.07
CA GLY A 187 -0.68 18.89 -12.15
C GLY A 187 -1.15 17.64 -12.89
N ALA A 188 -0.35 16.57 -12.90
CA ALA A 188 -0.68 15.34 -13.62
C ALA A 188 -1.78 14.50 -12.94
N PHE A 189 -1.98 14.65 -11.64
CA PHE A 189 -3.01 13.92 -10.89
C PHE A 189 -4.14 14.80 -10.34
N GLN A 190 -4.13 16.11 -10.60
CA GLN A 190 -5.25 17.00 -10.26
C GLN A 190 -6.62 16.51 -10.76
N PRO A 191 -6.75 16.00 -12.01
CA PRO A 191 -8.03 15.46 -12.47
C PRO A 191 -8.54 14.29 -11.64
N LEU A 192 -7.62 13.48 -11.06
CA LEU A 192 -8.00 12.39 -10.17
C LEU A 192 -8.46 12.91 -8.80
N LEU A 193 -7.80 13.93 -8.26
CA LEU A 193 -8.22 14.61 -7.03
C LEU A 193 -9.63 15.20 -7.14
N ALA A 194 -9.96 15.80 -8.27
CA ALA A 194 -11.29 16.38 -8.51
C ALA A 194 -12.44 15.35 -8.44
N LEU A 195 -12.17 14.06 -8.70
CA LEU A 195 -13.18 13.00 -8.60
C LEU A 195 -13.55 12.69 -7.15
N VAL A 196 -12.68 12.97 -6.21
CA VAL A 196 -12.79 12.62 -4.79
C VAL A 196 -12.86 13.83 -3.85
N ASP A 197 -12.94 15.04 -4.41
CA ASP A 197 -13.19 16.26 -3.64
C ASP A 197 -14.69 16.38 -3.26
N ARG A 198 -15.09 15.50 -2.36
CA ARG A 198 -16.47 15.28 -1.90
C ARG A 198 -16.46 14.93 -0.41
N PRO A 199 -17.60 14.99 0.28
CA PRO A 199 -17.73 14.51 1.65
C PRO A 199 -17.28 13.04 1.79
N LEU A 200 -16.55 12.72 2.85
CA LEU A 200 -16.02 11.36 3.10
C LEU A 200 -17.12 10.28 3.10
N GLY A 201 -18.32 10.61 3.60
CA GLY A 201 -19.47 9.68 3.60
C GLY A 201 -19.81 9.20 2.19
N GLU A 202 -19.79 10.08 1.19
CA GLU A 202 -20.07 9.71 -0.19
C GLU A 202 -18.99 8.84 -0.84
N LEU A 203 -17.74 8.96 -0.35
CA LEU A 203 -16.62 8.19 -0.89
C LEU A 203 -16.59 6.75 -0.36
N ARG A 204 -17.14 6.51 0.85
CA ARG A 204 -17.10 5.20 1.49
C ARG A 204 -17.95 4.15 0.78
N ASP A 205 -19.08 4.55 0.22
CA ASP A 205 -20.05 3.63 -0.38
C ASP A 205 -19.78 3.38 -1.86
N ARG A 206 -18.77 4.04 -2.43
CA ARG A 206 -18.45 3.91 -3.85
C ARG A 206 -17.36 2.86 -4.09
N ALA A 207 -17.48 2.11 -5.19
CA ALA A 207 -16.41 1.29 -5.69
C ALA A 207 -15.19 2.17 -6.07
N PRO A 208 -13.96 1.71 -5.85
CA PRO A 208 -12.76 2.42 -6.28
C PRO A 208 -12.77 2.65 -7.79
N VAL A 209 -12.39 3.85 -8.20
CA VAL A 209 -12.27 4.21 -9.62
C VAL A 209 -10.83 4.00 -10.06
N TYR A 210 -10.59 3.07 -10.97
CA TYR A 210 -9.28 2.84 -11.59
C TYR A 210 -9.28 3.40 -13.02
N ARG A 211 -8.18 4.03 -13.45
CA ARG A 211 -8.01 4.49 -14.82
C ARG A 211 -7.11 3.58 -15.63
N CYS A 212 -7.56 3.22 -16.82
CA CYS A 212 -6.80 2.41 -17.76
C CYS A 212 -5.53 3.16 -18.20
N PRO A 213 -4.35 2.51 -18.19
CA PRO A 213 -3.10 3.18 -18.58
C PRO A 213 -3.01 3.50 -20.08
N ALA A 214 -3.93 2.97 -20.89
CA ALA A 214 -3.90 3.13 -22.34
C ALA A 214 -4.90 4.14 -22.90
N CYS A 215 -6.14 4.17 -22.36
CA CYS A 215 -7.20 5.05 -22.86
C CYS A 215 -7.77 5.97 -21.79
N GLU A 216 -7.26 5.91 -20.57
CA GLU A 216 -7.69 6.70 -19.39
C GLU A 216 -9.14 6.46 -18.95
N GLU A 217 -9.89 5.58 -19.64
CA GLU A 217 -11.25 5.24 -19.25
C GLU A 217 -11.28 4.53 -17.88
N PRO A 218 -12.28 4.81 -17.05
CA PRO A 218 -12.49 4.10 -15.81
C PRO A 218 -12.72 2.60 -16.05
N PHE A 219 -12.14 1.75 -15.19
CA PHE A 219 -12.42 0.32 -15.20
C PHE A 219 -12.70 -0.21 -13.79
N ASP A 220 -13.42 -1.32 -13.72
CA ASP A 220 -13.60 -2.09 -12.49
C ASP A 220 -12.46 -3.12 -12.36
N ILE A 221 -11.91 -3.24 -11.16
CA ILE A 221 -10.86 -4.23 -10.85
C ILE A 221 -11.31 -5.68 -11.05
N GLU A 222 -12.61 -5.92 -11.13
CA GLU A 222 -13.18 -7.22 -11.46
C GLU A 222 -12.93 -7.63 -12.92
N SER A 223 -12.64 -6.68 -13.79
CA SER A 223 -12.39 -6.92 -15.21
C SER A 223 -10.92 -7.19 -15.48
N ASP A 224 -10.61 -8.19 -16.30
CA ASP A 224 -9.24 -8.46 -16.77
C ASP A 224 -8.84 -7.57 -17.94
N ARG A 225 -9.85 -7.01 -18.66
CA ARG A 225 -9.64 -6.15 -19.82
C ARG A 225 -10.41 -4.86 -19.67
N CYS A 226 -9.82 -3.79 -20.15
CA CYS A 226 -10.50 -2.52 -20.25
C CYS A 226 -11.68 -2.61 -21.24
N LEU A 227 -12.86 -2.25 -20.80
CA LEU A 227 -14.06 -2.26 -21.64
C LEU A 227 -13.99 -1.21 -22.78
N GLY A 228 -13.23 -0.11 -22.57
CA GLY A 228 -13.09 0.94 -23.58
C GLY A 228 -12.14 0.57 -24.71
N CYS A 229 -10.95 0.01 -24.41
CA CYS A 229 -9.91 -0.25 -25.42
C CYS A 229 -9.52 -1.73 -25.59
N GLY A 230 -10.10 -2.66 -24.81
CA GLY A 230 -9.83 -4.09 -24.88
C GLY A 230 -8.44 -4.52 -24.33
N ARG A 231 -7.59 -3.57 -23.92
CA ARG A 231 -6.25 -3.87 -23.41
C ARG A 231 -6.35 -4.67 -22.11
N LEU A 232 -5.43 -5.64 -21.94
CA LEU A 232 -5.26 -6.35 -20.68
C LEU A 232 -4.87 -5.35 -19.59
N LEU A 233 -5.57 -5.40 -18.45
CA LEU A 233 -5.33 -4.48 -17.34
C LEU A 233 -4.14 -4.95 -16.49
N PRO A 234 -3.44 -4.03 -15.82
CA PRO A 234 -2.20 -4.36 -15.11
C PRO A 234 -2.33 -5.33 -13.94
N HIS A 235 -3.53 -5.49 -13.39
CA HIS A 235 -3.82 -6.46 -12.33
C HIS A 235 -4.14 -7.86 -12.88
N ALA A 236 -4.41 -7.98 -14.17
CA ALA A 236 -4.60 -9.28 -14.81
C ALA A 236 -3.25 -9.97 -15.00
N PHE A 237 -3.26 -11.30 -14.93
CA PHE A 237 -2.05 -12.06 -15.25
C PHE A 237 -1.70 -11.92 -16.74
N ALA A 238 -0.44 -11.71 -17.03
CA ALA A 238 0.05 -11.84 -18.40
C ALA A 238 -0.22 -13.27 -18.89
N PRO A 239 -0.82 -13.44 -20.07
CA PRO A 239 -1.16 -14.76 -20.58
C PRO A 239 0.13 -15.58 -20.81
N SER A 240 0.39 -16.53 -19.93
CA SER A 240 1.35 -17.60 -20.07
C SER A 240 0.59 -18.90 -19.84
N PRO A 241 0.75 -19.95 -20.65
CA PRO A 241 0.01 -21.20 -20.47
C PRO A 241 0.15 -21.79 -19.06
N ALA A 242 1.35 -21.76 -18.49
CA ALA A 242 1.59 -22.22 -17.12
C ALA A 242 0.90 -21.31 -16.07
N ARG A 243 0.95 -19.99 -16.25
CA ARG A 243 0.35 -19.01 -15.33
C ARG A 243 -1.17 -18.99 -15.41
N ALA A 244 -1.74 -19.23 -16.62
CA ALA A 244 -3.19 -19.28 -16.80
C ALA A 244 -3.83 -20.44 -16.03
N GLY A 245 -3.15 -21.57 -15.89
CA GLY A 245 -3.58 -22.71 -15.06
C GLY A 245 -3.66 -22.34 -13.59
N VAL A 246 -2.59 -21.75 -13.06
CA VAL A 246 -2.48 -21.34 -11.66
C VAL A 246 -3.52 -20.27 -11.30
N GLU A 247 -3.69 -19.26 -12.16
CA GLU A 247 -4.70 -18.23 -11.92
C GLU A 247 -6.12 -18.78 -11.91
N ARG A 248 -6.42 -19.72 -12.81
CA ARG A 248 -7.72 -20.41 -12.84
C ARG A 248 -7.96 -21.16 -11.53
N MET A 249 -6.97 -21.89 -11.05
CA MET A 249 -7.04 -22.63 -9.78
C MET A 249 -7.34 -21.70 -8.60
N ILE A 250 -6.62 -20.58 -8.45
CA ILE A 250 -6.88 -19.60 -7.39
C ILE A 250 -8.27 -18.97 -7.56
N ARG A 251 -8.66 -18.62 -8.78
CA ARG A 251 -9.97 -18.03 -9.06
C ARG A 251 -11.11 -19.01 -8.70
N GLN A 252 -10.95 -20.29 -9.03
CA GLN A 252 -11.91 -21.33 -8.66
C GLN A 252 -11.93 -21.59 -7.16
N GLY A 253 -10.73 -21.69 -6.52
CA GLY A 253 -10.63 -21.85 -5.07
C GLY A 253 -11.30 -20.70 -4.31
N LEU A 254 -11.07 -19.45 -4.70
CA LEU A 254 -11.73 -18.29 -4.09
C LEU A 254 -13.23 -18.26 -4.41
N SER A 255 -13.63 -18.61 -5.61
CA SER A 255 -15.06 -18.65 -6.00
C SER A 255 -15.85 -19.69 -5.20
N SER A 256 -15.27 -20.86 -4.89
CA SER A 256 -15.92 -21.89 -4.04
C SER A 256 -16.12 -21.40 -2.60
N LEU A 257 -15.34 -20.42 -2.16
CA LEU A 257 -15.50 -19.72 -0.88
C LEU A 257 -16.42 -18.49 -0.98
N GLY A 258 -17.05 -18.24 -2.14
CA GLY A 258 -17.90 -17.09 -2.38
C GLY A 258 -17.15 -15.76 -2.56
N ILE A 259 -15.85 -15.82 -2.87
CA ILE A 259 -14.97 -14.65 -2.98
C ILE A 259 -14.66 -14.34 -4.44
N VAL A 260 -14.89 -13.10 -4.86
CA VAL A 260 -14.50 -12.60 -6.18
C VAL A 260 -13.00 -12.36 -6.21
N ALA A 261 -12.23 -13.21 -6.90
CA ALA A 261 -10.77 -13.19 -6.91
C ALA A 261 -10.16 -11.83 -7.30
N ASN A 262 -10.76 -11.11 -8.25
CA ASN A 262 -10.27 -9.80 -8.66
C ASN A 262 -10.45 -8.74 -7.58
N ARG A 263 -11.50 -8.80 -6.77
CA ARG A 263 -11.67 -7.91 -5.61
C ARG A 263 -10.67 -8.17 -4.49
N ALA A 264 -10.30 -9.44 -4.34
CA ALA A 264 -9.31 -9.86 -3.35
C ALA A 264 -7.87 -9.56 -3.75
N ARG A 265 -7.63 -9.22 -5.03
CA ARG A 265 -6.29 -9.04 -5.58
C ARG A 265 -5.59 -7.80 -5.00
N VAL A 266 -4.40 -8.00 -4.43
CA VAL A 266 -3.54 -6.95 -3.87
C VAL A 266 -2.23 -6.77 -4.65
N GLY A 267 -1.95 -7.66 -5.60
CA GLY A 267 -0.77 -7.61 -6.44
C GLY A 267 -0.87 -8.54 -7.66
N PRO A 268 0.11 -8.54 -8.55
CA PRO A 268 0.08 -9.38 -9.75
C PRO A 268 -0.05 -10.89 -9.46
N ARG A 269 0.44 -11.34 -8.30
CA ARG A 269 0.46 -12.73 -7.86
C ARG A 269 0.02 -12.86 -6.39
N ALA A 270 -0.71 -11.86 -5.88
CA ALA A 270 -1.08 -11.79 -4.49
C ALA A 270 -2.56 -11.41 -4.33
N TRP A 271 -3.22 -12.07 -3.40
CA TRP A 271 -4.59 -11.82 -2.99
C TRP A 271 -4.65 -11.68 -1.47
N ARG A 272 -5.61 -10.91 -1.01
CA ARG A 272 -5.96 -10.79 0.40
C ARG A 272 -7.44 -11.00 0.56
N ILE A 273 -7.82 -11.91 1.43
CA ILE A 273 -9.21 -12.20 1.75
C ILE A 273 -9.47 -11.99 3.24
N ALA A 274 -10.73 -11.74 3.57
CA ALA A 274 -11.23 -11.77 4.93
C ALA A 274 -12.34 -12.81 4.99
N GLN A 275 -12.12 -13.91 5.68
CA GLN A 275 -13.04 -15.04 5.78
C GLN A 275 -13.46 -15.24 7.23
N ARG A 276 -14.74 -15.54 7.44
CA ARG A 276 -15.22 -15.95 8.76
C ARG A 276 -15.11 -17.46 8.88
N PRO A 277 -14.49 -17.96 9.97
CA PRO A 277 -14.46 -19.40 10.22
C PRO A 277 -15.87 -19.95 10.50
N PHE A 278 -16.07 -21.22 10.24
CA PHE A 278 -17.33 -21.91 10.55
C PHE A 278 -17.18 -22.81 11.81
N PRO A 279 -18.09 -22.77 12.79
CA PRO A 279 -19.26 -21.90 12.91
C PRO A 279 -18.85 -20.43 13.10
N ALA A 280 -19.70 -19.50 12.64
CA ALA A 280 -19.38 -18.08 12.51
C ALA A 280 -18.73 -17.48 13.77
N ALA A 281 -17.47 -17.09 13.66
CA ALA A 281 -16.80 -16.28 14.66
C ALA A 281 -17.21 -14.80 14.54
N GLU A 282 -17.06 -14.04 15.63
CA GLU A 282 -17.39 -12.61 15.64
C GLU A 282 -16.50 -11.81 14.69
N THR A 283 -15.24 -12.24 14.53
CA THR A 283 -14.23 -11.55 13.68
C THR A 283 -13.83 -12.38 12.48
N ALA A 284 -13.64 -11.73 11.34
CA ALA A 284 -13.08 -12.37 10.15
C ALA A 284 -11.57 -12.59 10.31
N THR A 285 -11.08 -13.68 9.78
CA THR A 285 -9.64 -13.97 9.66
C THR A 285 -9.14 -13.45 8.30
N GLN A 286 -8.11 -12.63 8.32
CA GLN A 286 -7.43 -12.20 7.12
C GLN A 286 -6.47 -13.30 6.66
N VAL A 287 -6.47 -13.59 5.36
CA VAL A 287 -5.49 -14.48 4.73
C VAL A 287 -4.85 -13.77 3.56
N ASP A 288 -3.53 -13.72 3.57
CA ASP A 288 -2.70 -13.30 2.45
C ASP A 288 -2.30 -14.54 1.64
N ILE A 289 -2.53 -14.48 0.33
CA ILE A 289 -2.28 -15.55 -0.63
C ILE A 289 -1.27 -15.01 -1.64
N GLU A 290 -0.15 -15.69 -1.83
CA GLU A 290 0.89 -15.27 -2.75
C GLU A 290 1.40 -16.46 -3.57
N ILE A 291 1.72 -16.19 -4.84
CA ILE A 291 2.40 -17.14 -5.73
C ILE A 291 3.81 -16.64 -5.98
N ASP A 292 4.80 -17.50 -5.85
CA ASP A 292 6.21 -17.16 -6.08
C ASP A 292 6.47 -16.69 -7.53
N GLU A 293 7.64 -16.09 -7.78
CA GLU A 293 7.99 -15.59 -9.12
C GLU A 293 8.04 -16.66 -10.19
N ALA A 294 8.44 -17.85 -9.81
CA ALA A 294 8.49 -18.98 -10.73
C ALA A 294 7.11 -19.61 -11.00
N GLY A 295 6.08 -19.22 -10.25
CA GLY A 295 4.72 -19.79 -10.35
C GLY A 295 4.66 -21.24 -9.90
N ARG A 296 5.48 -21.67 -8.93
CA ARG A 296 5.59 -23.04 -8.47
C ARG A 296 5.10 -23.25 -7.04
N LEU A 297 5.14 -22.21 -6.23
CA LEU A 297 4.76 -22.27 -4.82
C LEU A 297 3.56 -21.36 -4.55
N LEU A 298 2.59 -21.89 -3.80
CA LEU A 298 1.50 -21.16 -3.17
C LEU A 298 1.87 -20.92 -1.71
N SER A 299 1.93 -19.68 -1.31
CA SER A 299 2.13 -19.27 0.07
C SER A 299 0.85 -18.67 0.63
N LEU A 300 0.38 -19.19 1.73
CA LEU A 300 -0.77 -18.71 2.49
C LEU A 300 -0.30 -18.22 3.84
N ARG A 301 -0.79 -17.07 4.31
CA ARG A 301 -0.41 -16.50 5.59
C ARG A 301 -1.61 -15.83 6.25
N ALA A 302 -1.87 -16.15 7.49
CA ALA A 302 -2.90 -15.53 8.32
C ALA A 302 -2.26 -14.94 9.57
N PRO A 303 -2.19 -13.60 9.72
CA PRO A 303 -1.80 -12.97 10.99
C PRO A 303 -2.81 -13.31 12.08
N VAL A 304 -2.32 -13.59 13.29
CA VAL A 304 -3.18 -13.98 14.42
C VAL A 304 -3.12 -12.98 15.57
N VAL A 305 -1.96 -12.80 16.19
CA VAL A 305 -1.76 -11.89 17.32
C VAL A 305 -0.44 -11.14 17.21
N GLY A 306 -0.29 -10.09 18.02
CA GLY A 306 1.02 -9.48 18.27
C GLY A 306 1.82 -10.28 19.30
N VAL A 307 3.13 -10.15 19.31
CA VAL A 307 3.97 -10.67 20.38
C VAL A 307 3.59 -9.90 21.66
N PRO A 308 3.26 -10.58 22.77
CA PRO A 308 2.88 -9.92 24.02
C PRO A 308 4.03 -9.09 24.58
N ALA A 309 3.73 -8.03 25.34
CA ALA A 309 4.74 -7.15 25.92
C ALA A 309 5.54 -7.81 27.06
N ALA A 310 5.03 -8.90 27.64
CA ALA A 310 5.63 -9.64 28.74
C ALA A 310 5.52 -11.14 28.50
N ASN A 311 6.20 -11.95 29.35
CA ASN A 311 6.16 -13.41 29.31
C ASN A 311 6.67 -14.02 27.97
N HIS A 312 7.69 -13.44 27.38
CA HIS A 312 8.21 -13.83 26.05
C HIS A 312 8.68 -15.30 26.04
N GLU A 313 9.41 -15.78 27.06
CA GLU A 313 9.95 -17.15 27.07
C GLU A 313 8.83 -18.21 27.09
N PRO A 314 7.84 -18.16 28.01
CA PRO A 314 6.70 -19.08 27.98
C PRO A 314 5.92 -18.98 26.66
N PHE A 315 5.76 -17.78 26.13
CA PHE A 315 5.06 -17.57 24.86
C PHE A 315 5.78 -18.25 23.68
N TYR A 316 7.08 -18.05 23.53
CA TYR A 316 7.84 -18.67 22.44
C TYR A 316 7.91 -20.19 22.58
N ARG A 317 8.04 -20.69 23.81
CA ARG A 317 8.00 -22.13 24.08
C ARG A 317 6.66 -22.75 23.69
N PHE A 318 5.58 -22.03 23.96
CA PHE A 318 4.24 -22.45 23.57
C PHE A 318 4.08 -22.50 22.05
N LEU A 319 4.54 -21.49 21.30
CA LEU A 319 4.53 -21.49 19.84
C LEU A 319 5.34 -22.65 19.24
N LEU A 320 6.49 -22.98 19.82
CA LEU A 320 7.27 -24.14 19.41
C LEU A 320 6.52 -25.45 19.64
N THR A 321 5.83 -25.57 20.79
CA THR A 321 5.01 -26.74 21.09
C THR A 321 3.84 -26.87 20.09
N MET A 322 3.20 -25.74 19.76
CA MET A 322 2.15 -25.74 18.73
C MET A 322 2.68 -26.26 17.40
N ASN A 323 3.86 -25.82 16.96
CA ASN A 323 4.48 -26.28 15.73
C ASN A 323 4.86 -27.78 15.75
N ASP A 324 5.26 -28.28 16.91
CA ASP A 324 5.60 -29.70 17.08
C ASP A 324 4.35 -30.60 17.08
N GLN A 325 3.27 -30.12 17.67
CA GLN A 325 1.99 -30.85 17.77
C GLN A 325 1.13 -30.74 16.50
N THR A 326 1.36 -29.71 15.69
CA THR A 326 0.58 -29.52 14.46
C THR A 326 1.01 -30.53 13.40
N THR A 327 0.19 -31.55 13.20
CA THR A 327 0.34 -32.53 12.13
C THR A 327 -0.30 -31.95 10.86
N GLY A 328 0.49 -31.45 9.94
CA GLY A 328 -0.04 -30.93 8.69
C GLY A 328 0.86 -29.87 8.05
N GLU A 329 0.28 -29.12 7.15
CA GLU A 329 1.00 -28.15 6.29
C GLU A 329 1.12 -26.76 6.93
N PHE A 330 0.42 -26.52 8.05
CA PHE A 330 0.39 -25.22 8.72
C PHE A 330 1.52 -25.07 9.74
N ARG A 331 2.11 -23.90 9.79
CA ARG A 331 3.19 -23.55 10.73
C ARG A 331 2.98 -22.17 11.32
N VAL A 332 3.26 -22.04 12.61
CA VAL A 332 3.32 -20.76 13.28
C VAL A 332 4.68 -20.13 13.06
N SER A 333 4.69 -18.86 12.71
CA SER A 333 5.90 -18.08 12.49
C SER A 333 5.79 -16.71 13.14
N ILE A 334 6.93 -16.09 13.44
CA ILE A 334 7.02 -14.72 13.95
C ILE A 334 7.75 -13.88 12.91
N THR A 335 7.17 -12.74 12.56
CA THR A 335 7.80 -11.74 11.70
C THR A 335 7.71 -10.38 12.36
N GLY A 336 8.85 -9.86 12.84
CA GLY A 336 8.87 -8.67 13.67
C GLY A 336 8.14 -8.90 14.99
N ASP A 337 7.08 -8.17 15.22
CA ASP A 337 6.20 -8.26 16.40
C ASP A 337 4.86 -8.99 16.11
N GLU A 338 4.75 -9.66 14.97
CA GLU A 338 3.54 -10.32 14.53
C GLU A 338 3.70 -11.83 14.46
N VAL A 339 2.75 -12.54 15.07
CA VAL A 339 2.60 -14.00 14.98
C VAL A 339 1.61 -14.31 13.87
N ALA A 340 1.98 -15.21 12.97
CA ALA A 340 1.12 -15.65 11.87
C ALA A 340 1.15 -17.18 11.72
N VAL A 341 0.06 -17.72 11.26
CA VAL A 341 -0.01 -19.10 10.75
C VAL A 341 0.22 -19.05 9.24
N SER A 342 1.04 -19.95 8.73
CA SER A 342 1.38 -20.02 7.31
C SER A 342 1.39 -21.44 6.78
N CYS A 343 1.15 -21.56 5.47
CA CYS A 343 1.27 -22.79 4.72
C CYS A 343 1.98 -22.49 3.40
N VAL A 344 2.85 -23.39 2.96
CA VAL A 344 3.48 -23.32 1.65
C VAL A 344 3.23 -24.66 0.95
N ALA A 345 2.57 -24.62 -0.20
CA ALA A 345 2.26 -25.79 -1.01
C ALA A 345 2.88 -25.66 -2.41
N THR A 346 3.24 -26.80 -3.01
CA THR A 346 3.65 -26.82 -4.42
C THR A 346 2.42 -26.77 -5.31
N LEU A 347 2.46 -25.92 -6.33
CA LEU A 347 1.38 -25.80 -7.31
C LEU A 347 1.34 -26.96 -8.31
N GLU A 348 2.45 -27.66 -8.44
CA GLU A 348 2.52 -28.86 -9.28
C GLU A 348 1.71 -30.01 -8.64
N GLY A 349 0.66 -30.42 -9.32
CA GLY A 349 -0.25 -31.47 -8.84
C GLY A 349 -1.32 -31.03 -7.86
N LEU A 350 -1.34 -29.76 -7.45
CA LEU A 350 -2.39 -29.22 -6.59
C LEU A 350 -3.69 -29.07 -7.39
N ALA A 351 -4.76 -29.71 -6.95
CA ALA A 351 -6.07 -29.58 -7.56
C ALA A 351 -6.79 -28.30 -7.11
N ASP A 352 -7.70 -27.81 -7.94
CA ASP A 352 -8.44 -26.56 -7.68
C ASP A 352 -9.17 -26.56 -6.32
N HIS A 353 -9.75 -27.71 -5.95
CA HIS A 353 -10.47 -27.84 -4.67
C HIS A 353 -9.51 -27.94 -3.46
N GLU A 354 -8.29 -28.43 -3.64
CA GLU A 354 -7.28 -28.53 -2.58
C GLU A 354 -6.80 -27.13 -2.18
N ALA A 355 -6.64 -26.20 -3.13
CA ALA A 355 -6.32 -24.82 -2.82
C ALA A 355 -7.41 -24.16 -1.95
N ALA A 356 -8.69 -24.44 -2.22
CA ALA A 356 -9.79 -23.97 -1.39
C ALA A 356 -9.76 -24.57 0.02
N LEU A 357 -9.47 -25.88 0.13
CA LEU A 357 -9.35 -26.54 1.44
C LEU A 357 -8.18 -26.01 2.27
N LEU A 358 -7.05 -25.72 1.63
CA LEU A 358 -5.90 -25.09 2.31
C LEU A 358 -6.25 -23.69 2.84
N ILE A 359 -6.96 -22.89 2.06
CA ILE A 359 -7.39 -21.55 2.47
C ILE A 359 -8.38 -21.65 3.64
N ASP A 360 -9.40 -22.50 3.54
CA ASP A 360 -10.39 -22.69 4.60
C ASP A 360 -9.75 -23.25 5.88
N GLY A 361 -8.89 -24.27 5.75
CA GLY A 361 -8.14 -24.85 6.87
C GLY A 361 -7.26 -23.81 7.57
N LEU A 362 -6.60 -22.92 6.81
CA LEU A 362 -5.81 -21.85 7.39
C LEU A 362 -6.69 -20.88 8.18
N VAL A 363 -7.88 -20.53 7.68
CA VAL A 363 -8.85 -19.67 8.39
C VAL A 363 -9.26 -20.28 9.71
N GLN A 364 -9.59 -21.58 9.73
CA GLN A 364 -10.02 -22.29 10.95
C GLN A 364 -8.90 -22.33 12.01
N ILE A 365 -7.71 -22.75 11.60
CA ILE A 365 -6.55 -22.86 12.48
C ILE A 365 -6.10 -21.48 13.01
N ALA A 366 -6.10 -20.47 12.17
CA ALA A 366 -5.72 -19.13 12.57
C ALA A 366 -6.71 -18.55 13.61
N ASP A 367 -8.00 -18.83 13.50
CA ASP A 367 -9.00 -18.41 14.48
C ASP A 367 -8.82 -19.15 15.82
N GLU A 368 -8.60 -20.45 15.78
CA GLU A 368 -8.30 -21.24 16.98
C GLU A 368 -7.06 -20.72 17.71
N TYR A 369 -5.99 -20.49 16.97
CA TYR A 369 -4.72 -20.01 17.55
C TYR A 369 -4.86 -18.58 18.07
N ARG A 370 -5.62 -17.74 17.41
CA ARG A 370 -5.91 -16.38 17.91
C ARG A 370 -6.59 -16.42 19.26
N ARG A 371 -7.62 -17.23 19.42
CA ARG A 371 -8.33 -17.39 20.70
C ARG A 371 -7.40 -17.93 21.79
N THR A 372 -6.70 -19.03 21.50
CA THR A 372 -5.79 -19.65 22.47
C THR A 372 -4.68 -18.72 22.93
N LEU A 373 -4.04 -17.99 22.00
CA LEU A 373 -2.95 -17.08 22.33
C LEU A 373 -3.44 -15.81 23.06
N ALA A 374 -4.61 -15.30 22.69
CA ALA A 374 -5.23 -14.17 23.39
C ALA A 374 -5.63 -14.54 24.83
N GLU A 375 -6.24 -15.70 25.04
CA GLU A 375 -6.67 -16.16 26.35
C GLU A 375 -5.49 -16.54 27.26
N THR A 376 -4.44 -17.16 26.71
CA THR A 376 -3.32 -17.68 27.52
C THR A 376 -2.26 -16.63 27.83
N PHE A 377 -2.03 -15.68 26.92
CA PHE A 377 -0.90 -14.72 27.01
C PHE A 377 -1.35 -13.27 26.95
N GLU A 378 -2.65 -12.98 26.96
CA GLU A 378 -3.20 -11.64 26.78
C GLU A 378 -2.65 -10.95 25.49
N ALA A 379 -2.32 -11.75 24.48
CA ALA A 379 -1.77 -11.27 23.23
C ALA A 379 -2.85 -10.52 22.44
N ALA A 380 -2.56 -9.27 22.04
CA ALA A 380 -3.52 -8.45 21.32
C ALA A 380 -3.80 -9.01 19.92
N PRO A 381 -5.07 -9.23 19.53
CA PRO A 381 -5.44 -9.61 18.18
C PRO A 381 -4.95 -8.54 17.18
N ARG A 382 -4.37 -8.97 16.07
CA ARG A 382 -3.83 -8.02 15.05
C ARG A 382 -4.89 -7.43 14.13
N PHE A 383 -6.07 -8.02 14.08
CA PHE A 383 -7.20 -7.54 13.28
C PHE A 383 -8.48 -7.59 14.12
N GLU A 384 -8.80 -6.48 14.76
CA GLU A 384 -10.18 -6.14 15.03
C GLU A 384 -10.77 -5.63 13.71
N SER A 385 -11.81 -6.30 13.21
CA SER A 385 -12.57 -5.74 12.08
C SER A 385 -13.04 -4.36 12.51
N ALA A 386 -12.68 -3.32 11.76
CA ALA A 386 -13.34 -2.04 11.86
C ALA A 386 -14.85 -2.32 11.83
N GLY A 387 -15.52 -2.03 12.91
CA GLY A 387 -16.94 -2.33 13.11
C GLY A 387 -17.78 -1.72 12.01
N ARG A 388 -18.80 -2.46 11.64
CA ARG A 388 -20.00 -2.24 10.81
C ARG A 388 -20.15 -0.90 10.11
#